data_a0552f6159ed08f3123d75e4596aa2bc
#
_entry.id   a0552f6159ed08f3123d75e4596aa2bc
#
_cell.length_a   1.000
_cell.length_b   1.000
_cell.length_c   1.000
_cell.angle_alpha   90.00
_cell.angle_beta   90.00
_cell.angle_gamma   90.00
#
_symmetry.space_group_name_H-M   'P 1'
#
loop_
_entity.id
_entity.type
_entity.pdbx_description
1 polymer ?
#
loop_
_entity_poly.entity_id
_entity_poly.type
_entity_poly.pdbx_seq_one_letter_code
_entity_poly.pdbx_strand_id
1 'polypeptide(L)'
;MRAVRCHRFAANSGSSKQISPIREVLCLEDLPLPTLHAEENDKNKVLISTHYAGIQYPDFLQAQGLYQIKPNLPYIPGMDVAGIVIDKGSDVNELSIGEQVYANTALCPDGGGGTGGLAEVVSVSANAVFPIPNNLHLSSVANIGRNYCAAYHSLKVIGNVGPNDLVLVTGASGGVGMATVELAKAMGAKVIAGVSTLNKGSLPLTAGADKVLAYGRDRKVHKQFKLDVKAACKELGHPQGASLIVDVIHGDLFQDALVSSIQPLGKICLVGFVAGQKPIKPGLLLIKEASIVGSLWGRWARENPVEFRNNMNEIFGYMKEGKIKPRADTIFSLDNYIKAFELFENNSGKGNTVISMNASQHSKL
;
A
#
# COMPACT_ATOMS: atom_id res chain seq x y z
N MET A 1 24.35 -13.44 0.13
CA MET A 1 23.43 -12.47 0.69
C MET A 1 22.34 -13.16 1.50
N ARG A 2 21.87 -12.54 2.56
CA ARG A 2 20.73 -13.06 3.31
C ARG A 2 19.42 -12.62 2.67
N ALA A 3 18.46 -13.54 2.60
CA ALA A 3 17.13 -13.24 2.07
C ALA A 3 16.06 -14.11 2.75
N VAL A 4 14.84 -13.58 2.87
CA VAL A 4 13.68 -14.37 3.31
C VAL A 4 13.05 -15.03 2.10
N ARG A 5 12.87 -16.35 2.14
CA ARG A 5 12.22 -17.12 1.06
C ARG A 5 10.94 -17.79 1.51
N CYS A 6 9.99 -17.82 0.60
CA CYS A 6 8.77 -18.59 0.71
C CYS A 6 8.86 -19.83 -0.20
N HIS A 7 8.92 -21.02 0.40
CA HIS A 7 9.05 -22.28 -0.34
C HIS A 7 7.71 -22.96 -0.64
N ARG A 8 6.67 -22.63 0.09
CA ARG A 8 5.30 -23.13 -0.09
C ARG A 8 4.30 -22.10 0.39
N PHE A 9 3.10 -22.11 -0.12
CA PHE A 9 2.03 -21.29 0.40
C PHE A 9 1.45 -21.88 1.70
N ALA A 10 0.99 -21.03 2.62
CA ALA A 10 0.39 -21.45 3.88
C ALA A 10 -0.96 -22.17 3.68
N ALA A 11 -1.75 -21.75 2.69
CA ALA A 11 -2.98 -22.44 2.30
C ALA A 11 -2.63 -23.61 1.36
N ASN A 12 -2.83 -24.84 1.83
CA ASN A 12 -2.68 -26.03 0.98
C ASN A 12 -3.79 -26.06 -0.06
N SER A 13 -3.44 -26.42 -1.30
CA SER A 13 -4.36 -26.64 -2.43
C SER A 13 -5.21 -27.94 -2.30
N GLY A 14 -5.09 -28.67 -1.19
CA GLY A 14 -5.82 -29.91 -0.89
C GLY A 14 -6.73 -29.74 0.31
N SER A 15 -7.98 -30.05 0.14
CA SER A 15 -9.14 -30.33 1.00
C SER A 15 -9.15 -30.05 2.53
N SER A 16 -8.14 -29.50 3.16
CA SER A 16 -8.19 -29.06 4.56
C SER A 16 -8.20 -27.54 4.66
N LYS A 17 -9.20 -26.99 5.34
CA LYS A 17 -9.34 -25.56 5.66
C LYS A 17 -8.25 -25.01 6.62
N GLN A 18 -7.17 -25.72 6.83
CA GLN A 18 -6.14 -25.35 7.79
C GLN A 18 -5.04 -24.58 7.08
N ILE A 19 -4.94 -23.28 7.39
CA ILE A 19 -3.85 -22.40 6.96
C ILE A 19 -2.69 -22.60 7.94
N SER A 20 -1.51 -22.96 7.45
CA SER A 20 -0.30 -23.06 8.28
C SER A 20 0.07 -21.68 8.83
N PRO A 21 0.65 -21.59 10.04
CA PRO A 21 1.23 -20.35 10.53
C PRO A 21 2.28 -19.79 9.58
N ILE A 22 2.33 -18.46 9.43
CA ILE A 22 3.23 -17.81 8.47
C ILE A 22 4.70 -18.15 8.72
N ARG A 23 5.09 -18.39 9.98
CA ARG A 23 6.43 -18.80 10.39
C ARG A 23 6.90 -20.14 9.83
N GLU A 24 5.98 -20.98 9.36
CA GLU A 24 6.31 -22.30 8.79
C GLU A 24 6.59 -22.27 7.29
N VAL A 25 6.30 -21.15 6.63
CA VAL A 25 6.41 -21.04 5.16
C VAL A 25 7.47 -20.03 4.72
N LEU A 26 7.92 -19.17 5.62
CA LEU A 26 8.97 -18.18 5.38
C LEU A 26 10.25 -18.58 6.12
N CYS A 27 11.38 -18.61 5.43
CA CYS A 27 12.69 -18.94 5.98
C CYS A 27 13.73 -17.87 5.60
N LEU A 28 14.58 -17.49 6.56
CA LEU A 28 15.76 -16.66 6.30
C LEU A 28 16.91 -17.59 5.85
N GLU A 29 17.48 -17.31 4.69
CA GLU A 29 18.48 -18.16 4.05
C GLU A 29 19.66 -17.36 3.50
N ASP A 30 20.79 -18.02 3.32
CA ASP A 30 21.94 -17.51 2.57
C ASP A 30 21.84 -17.90 1.10
N LEU A 31 21.82 -16.90 0.21
CA LEU A 31 21.72 -17.05 -1.24
C LEU A 31 22.94 -16.46 -1.93
N PRO A 32 23.28 -16.93 -3.17
CA PRO A 32 24.25 -16.23 -4.01
C PRO A 32 23.84 -14.76 -4.22
N LEU A 33 24.82 -13.86 -4.35
CA LEU A 33 24.55 -12.49 -4.78
C LEU A 33 24.04 -12.50 -6.22
N PRO A 34 22.98 -11.73 -6.55
CA PRO A 34 22.65 -11.50 -7.95
C PRO A 34 23.78 -10.72 -8.62
N THR A 35 24.06 -11.05 -9.87
CA THR A 35 25.05 -10.37 -10.70
C THR A 35 24.38 -9.96 -12.00
N LEU A 36 24.82 -8.85 -12.59
CA LEU A 36 24.45 -8.48 -13.95
C LEU A 36 25.48 -9.09 -14.91
N HIS A 37 24.99 -9.84 -15.88
CA HIS A 37 25.79 -10.37 -16.98
C HIS A 37 25.57 -9.52 -18.23
N ALA A 38 26.45 -9.60 -19.18
CA ALA A 38 26.32 -8.88 -20.47
C ALA A 38 25.21 -9.47 -21.38
N GLU A 39 24.26 -10.18 -20.79
CA GLU A 39 23.10 -10.75 -21.47
C GLU A 39 22.04 -9.71 -21.78
N GLU A 40 21.28 -9.91 -22.85
CA GLU A 40 20.21 -9.00 -23.29
C GLU A 40 19.21 -8.69 -22.17
N ASN A 41 18.88 -9.70 -21.36
CA ASN A 41 17.92 -9.56 -20.27
C ASN A 41 18.40 -8.69 -19.10
N ASP A 42 19.71 -8.42 -18.99
CA ASP A 42 20.29 -7.66 -17.88
C ASP A 42 20.64 -6.21 -18.25
N LYS A 43 20.61 -5.86 -19.54
CA LYS A 43 20.94 -4.51 -20.02
C LYS A 43 20.11 -3.40 -19.40
N ASN A 44 18.83 -3.67 -19.08
CA ASN A 44 17.91 -2.72 -18.46
C ASN A 44 17.63 -3.05 -17.00
N LYS A 45 18.56 -3.68 -16.29
CA LYS A 45 18.41 -3.99 -14.86
C LYS A 45 19.34 -3.16 -13.99
N VAL A 46 18.95 -3.06 -12.72
CA VAL A 46 19.70 -2.36 -11.68
C VAL A 46 19.82 -3.28 -10.48
N LEU A 47 21.02 -3.37 -9.90
CA LEU A 47 21.24 -4.00 -8.60
C LEU A 47 21.15 -2.93 -7.52
N ILE A 48 20.32 -3.18 -6.52
CA ILE A 48 20.11 -2.28 -5.39
C ILE A 48 20.53 -3.00 -4.12
N SER A 49 21.44 -2.39 -3.36
CA SER A 49 21.68 -2.74 -1.96
C SER A 49 20.47 -2.28 -1.17
N THR A 50 19.67 -3.23 -0.70
CA THR A 50 18.46 -2.94 0.06
C THR A 50 18.82 -2.45 1.45
N HIS A 51 18.35 -1.26 1.82
CA HIS A 51 18.43 -0.73 3.17
C HIS A 51 17.15 -0.99 3.95
N TYR A 52 16.01 -0.79 3.31
CA TYR A 52 14.69 -1.01 3.87
C TYR A 52 13.76 -1.66 2.86
N ALA A 53 12.98 -2.62 3.31
CA ALA A 53 11.88 -3.23 2.55
C ALA A 53 10.55 -2.98 3.26
N GLY A 54 9.57 -2.49 2.53
CA GLY A 54 8.21 -2.34 3.03
C GLY A 54 7.47 -3.65 3.02
N ILE A 55 6.80 -3.98 4.12
CA ILE A 55 5.93 -5.16 4.24
C ILE A 55 4.49 -4.73 4.42
N GLN A 56 3.59 -5.32 3.63
CA GLN A 56 2.21 -4.94 3.58
C GLN A 56 1.28 -6.15 3.52
N TYR A 57 -0.02 -5.92 3.69
CA TYR A 57 -1.03 -6.97 3.69
C TYR A 57 -1.01 -7.86 2.44
N PRO A 58 -0.76 -7.34 1.21
CA PRO A 58 -0.57 -8.20 0.03
C PRO A 58 0.60 -9.17 0.12
N ASP A 59 1.73 -8.81 0.75
CA ASP A 59 2.88 -9.71 0.92
C ASP A 59 2.50 -10.89 1.83
N PHE A 60 1.75 -10.60 2.90
CA PHE A 60 1.18 -11.62 3.79
C PHE A 60 0.20 -12.53 3.04
N LEU A 61 -0.74 -11.97 2.26
CA LEU A 61 -1.68 -12.77 1.46
C LEU A 61 -0.99 -13.61 0.38
N GLN A 62 0.11 -13.12 -0.21
CA GLN A 62 0.91 -13.91 -1.16
C GLN A 62 1.54 -15.12 -0.48
N ALA A 63 2.16 -14.95 0.68
CA ALA A 63 2.74 -16.06 1.43
C ALA A 63 1.68 -17.07 1.89
N GLN A 64 0.45 -16.62 2.11
CA GLN A 64 -0.69 -17.49 2.34
C GLN A 64 -1.22 -18.19 1.06
N GLY A 65 -0.86 -17.74 -0.15
CA GLY A 65 -1.44 -18.21 -1.41
C GLY A 65 -2.86 -17.70 -1.68
N LEU A 66 -3.28 -16.64 -0.99
CA LEU A 66 -4.61 -16.03 -1.07
C LEU A 66 -4.65 -14.74 -1.88
N TYR A 67 -3.50 -14.23 -2.32
CA TYR A 67 -3.45 -13.06 -3.17
C TYR A 67 -3.74 -13.42 -4.63
N GLN A 68 -4.26 -12.45 -5.41
CA GLN A 68 -4.65 -12.67 -6.82
C GLN A 68 -3.47 -13.07 -7.72
N ILE A 69 -2.29 -12.50 -7.42
CA ILE A 69 -1.04 -12.81 -8.13
C ILE A 69 -0.22 -13.74 -7.25
N LYS A 70 -0.01 -14.96 -7.73
CA LYS A 70 0.82 -15.97 -7.05
C LYS A 70 2.17 -16.04 -7.73
N PRO A 71 3.27 -15.68 -7.03
CA PRO A 71 4.60 -15.86 -7.58
C PRO A 71 4.96 -17.35 -7.71
N ASN A 72 5.91 -17.65 -8.59
CA ASN A 72 6.48 -18.98 -8.68
C ASN A 72 7.29 -19.28 -7.41
N LEU A 73 7.12 -20.46 -6.84
CA LEU A 73 7.86 -20.92 -5.67
C LEU A 73 9.22 -21.52 -6.07
N PRO A 74 10.27 -21.30 -5.29
CA PRO A 74 10.36 -20.41 -4.14
C PRO A 74 10.54 -18.95 -4.56
N TYR A 75 9.97 -18.01 -3.80
CA TYR A 75 10.12 -16.58 -4.08
C TYR A 75 10.56 -15.79 -2.83
N ILE A 76 11.08 -14.59 -3.04
CA ILE A 76 11.43 -13.63 -1.99
C ILE A 76 10.27 -12.63 -1.85
N PRO A 77 9.65 -12.47 -0.66
CA PRO A 77 8.61 -11.47 -0.42
C PRO A 77 9.13 -10.03 -0.38
N GLY A 78 8.19 -9.07 -0.30
CA GLY A 78 8.49 -7.64 -0.19
C GLY A 78 8.56 -6.97 -1.56
N MET A 79 7.55 -6.16 -1.87
CA MET A 79 7.46 -5.56 -3.20
C MET A 79 8.05 -4.16 -3.25
N ASP A 80 8.17 -3.48 -2.11
CA ASP A 80 8.69 -2.11 -2.00
C ASP A 80 10.08 -2.14 -1.39
N VAL A 81 11.03 -1.49 -2.07
CA VAL A 81 12.45 -1.42 -1.70
C VAL A 81 12.91 0.02 -1.65
N ALA A 82 13.66 0.38 -0.62
CA ALA A 82 14.44 1.60 -0.58
C ALA A 82 15.91 1.25 -0.31
N GLY A 83 16.82 1.74 -1.14
CA GLY A 83 18.23 1.36 -1.07
C GLY A 83 19.12 2.22 -1.95
N ILE A 84 20.31 1.67 -2.25
CA ILE A 84 21.34 2.35 -3.01
C ILE A 84 21.68 1.50 -4.24
N VAL A 85 21.78 2.13 -5.40
CA VAL A 85 22.23 1.50 -6.65
C VAL A 85 23.70 1.07 -6.48
N ILE A 86 24.00 -0.22 -6.66
CA ILE A 86 25.35 -0.77 -6.56
C ILE A 86 25.90 -1.23 -7.90
N ASP A 87 25.02 -1.54 -8.87
CA ASP A 87 25.40 -1.89 -10.23
C ASP A 87 24.24 -1.63 -11.19
N LYS A 88 24.51 -1.47 -12.50
CA LYS A 88 23.48 -1.21 -13.51
C LYS A 88 23.87 -1.77 -14.88
N GLY A 89 22.88 -2.23 -15.63
CA GLY A 89 23.04 -2.68 -17.00
C GLY A 89 23.39 -1.54 -17.96
N SER A 90 23.91 -1.92 -19.13
CA SER A 90 24.46 -0.99 -20.14
C SER A 90 23.47 0.06 -20.64
N ASP A 91 22.18 -0.28 -20.67
CA ASP A 91 21.13 0.58 -21.23
C ASP A 91 20.52 1.53 -20.18
N VAL A 92 20.95 1.42 -18.92
CA VAL A 92 20.47 2.27 -17.82
C VAL A 92 21.29 3.56 -17.76
N ASN A 93 20.77 4.62 -18.35
CA ASN A 93 21.44 5.93 -18.42
C ASN A 93 20.97 6.93 -17.34
N GLU A 94 19.76 6.79 -16.85
CA GLU A 94 19.10 7.75 -15.94
C GLU A 94 19.45 7.56 -14.47
N LEU A 95 20.14 6.48 -14.10
CA LEU A 95 20.52 6.14 -12.73
C LEU A 95 22.03 6.08 -12.58
N SER A 96 22.54 6.47 -11.43
CA SER A 96 23.95 6.46 -11.07
C SER A 96 24.25 5.45 -9.96
N ILE A 97 25.42 4.79 -10.01
CA ILE A 97 25.92 3.99 -8.88
C ILE A 97 26.10 4.92 -7.67
N GLY A 98 25.65 4.49 -6.49
CA GLY A 98 25.64 5.27 -5.27
C GLY A 98 24.37 6.11 -5.06
N GLU A 99 23.47 6.15 -6.05
CA GLU A 99 22.21 6.91 -5.96
C GLU A 99 21.20 6.24 -5.03
N GLN A 100 20.53 7.03 -4.20
CA GLN A 100 19.42 6.58 -3.36
C GLN A 100 18.15 6.42 -4.20
N VAL A 101 17.55 5.24 -4.14
CA VAL A 101 16.40 4.90 -4.97
C VAL A 101 15.29 4.20 -4.17
N TYR A 102 14.08 4.41 -4.63
CA TYR A 102 12.94 3.56 -4.37
C TYR A 102 12.72 2.63 -5.57
N ALA A 103 12.38 1.37 -5.33
CA ALA A 103 11.99 0.44 -6.37
C ALA A 103 10.75 -0.37 -5.99
N ASN A 104 9.93 -0.70 -6.98
CA ASN A 104 8.79 -1.60 -6.80
C ASN A 104 8.95 -2.87 -7.65
N THR A 105 9.28 -3.99 -7.01
CA THR A 105 9.57 -5.25 -7.70
C THR A 105 8.33 -5.83 -8.42
N ALA A 106 7.10 -5.52 -7.97
CA ALA A 106 5.87 -5.98 -8.62
C ALA A 106 5.62 -5.33 -10.00
N LEU A 107 6.33 -4.27 -10.34
CA LEU A 107 6.26 -3.62 -11.65
C LEU A 107 7.24 -4.20 -12.66
N CYS A 108 8.13 -5.11 -12.24
CA CYS A 108 9.00 -5.82 -13.18
C CYS A 108 8.16 -6.67 -14.14
N PRO A 109 8.59 -6.84 -15.41
CA PRO A 109 7.84 -7.58 -16.44
C PRO A 109 7.47 -9.01 -16.04
N ASP A 110 8.31 -9.65 -15.23
CA ASP A 110 8.13 -10.98 -14.67
C ASP A 110 7.18 -11.01 -13.44
N GLY A 111 6.53 -9.88 -13.12
CA GLY A 111 5.67 -9.73 -11.95
C GLY A 111 6.43 -9.79 -10.62
N GLY A 112 7.75 -9.52 -10.67
CA GLY A 112 8.66 -9.68 -9.54
C GLY A 112 9.19 -11.10 -9.40
N GLY A 113 9.16 -11.89 -10.46
CA GLY A 113 9.58 -13.29 -10.69
C GLY A 113 10.51 -13.98 -9.70
N GLY A 114 10.19 -13.89 -8.41
CA GLY A 114 10.99 -14.47 -7.34
C GLY A 114 11.97 -13.51 -6.65
N THR A 115 12.12 -12.27 -7.13
CA THR A 115 13.02 -11.26 -6.54
C THR A 115 12.22 -10.20 -5.78
N GLY A 116 12.08 -10.38 -4.47
CA GLY A 116 11.47 -9.38 -3.59
C GLY A 116 12.48 -8.62 -2.75
N GLY A 117 12.00 -7.57 -2.10
CA GLY A 117 12.82 -6.67 -1.29
C GLY A 117 13.33 -7.23 0.02
N LEU A 118 12.81 -8.39 0.50
CA LEU A 118 13.34 -9.04 1.70
C LEU A 118 14.65 -9.80 1.42
N ALA A 119 15.57 -9.13 0.73
CA ALA A 119 16.92 -9.58 0.46
C ALA A 119 17.90 -8.41 0.59
N GLU A 120 19.13 -8.68 0.99
CA GLU A 120 20.19 -7.64 1.12
C GLU A 120 20.53 -6.98 -0.22
N VAL A 121 20.35 -7.69 -1.34
CA VAL A 121 20.51 -7.16 -2.70
C VAL A 121 19.35 -7.64 -3.57
N VAL A 122 18.79 -6.74 -4.37
CA VAL A 122 17.72 -7.05 -5.30
C VAL A 122 18.08 -6.61 -6.71
N SER A 123 17.72 -7.44 -7.72
CA SER A 123 17.82 -7.10 -9.14
C SER A 123 16.44 -6.70 -9.64
N VAL A 124 16.31 -5.49 -10.21
CA VAL A 124 15.03 -4.94 -10.68
C VAL A 124 15.19 -4.28 -12.04
N SER A 125 14.12 -4.23 -12.85
CA SER A 125 14.09 -3.44 -14.07
C SER A 125 14.22 -1.94 -13.73
N ALA A 126 15.04 -1.21 -14.49
CA ALA A 126 15.22 0.24 -14.31
C ALA A 126 13.89 1.02 -14.41
N ASN A 127 12.92 0.50 -15.18
CA ASN A 127 11.59 1.10 -15.30
C ASN A 127 10.80 1.10 -13.98
N ALA A 128 11.17 0.23 -13.05
CA ALA A 128 10.55 0.12 -11.71
C ALA A 128 11.34 0.87 -10.63
N VAL A 129 12.40 1.61 -11.00
CA VAL A 129 13.30 2.34 -10.10
C VAL A 129 13.10 3.84 -10.23
N PHE A 130 13.06 4.52 -9.08
CA PHE A 130 12.80 5.96 -8.99
C PHE A 130 13.83 6.60 -8.04
N PRO A 131 14.60 7.62 -8.49
CA PRO A 131 15.46 8.40 -7.62
C PRO A 131 14.68 9.04 -6.47
N ILE A 132 15.24 8.99 -5.28
CA ILE A 132 14.64 9.58 -4.07
C ILE A 132 15.20 11.01 -3.89
N PRO A 133 14.37 12.02 -3.59
CA PRO A 133 14.87 13.33 -3.20
C PRO A 133 15.82 13.26 -2.00
N ASN A 134 16.95 13.93 -2.07
CA ASN A 134 18.06 13.86 -1.08
C ASN A 134 17.68 14.20 0.36
N ASN A 135 16.55 14.89 0.58
CA ASN A 135 16.05 15.26 1.90
C ASN A 135 15.13 14.21 2.55
N LEU A 136 14.90 13.07 1.89
CA LEU A 136 14.05 12.00 2.40
C LEU A 136 14.88 10.85 2.95
N HIS A 137 14.44 10.29 4.07
CA HIS A 137 15.06 9.11 4.66
C HIS A 137 14.56 7.85 3.98
N LEU A 138 15.46 6.89 3.68
CA LEU A 138 15.14 5.65 3.00
C LEU A 138 14.00 4.86 3.67
N SER A 139 13.96 4.81 5.01
CA SER A 139 12.89 4.11 5.72
C SER A 139 11.51 4.71 5.46
N SER A 140 11.42 6.04 5.26
CA SER A 140 10.16 6.72 4.99
C SER A 140 9.58 6.38 3.64
N VAL A 141 10.44 6.09 2.66
CA VAL A 141 10.02 5.81 1.27
C VAL A 141 9.80 4.32 0.98
N ALA A 142 10.20 3.43 1.89
CA ALA A 142 10.12 1.98 1.68
C ALA A 142 8.68 1.41 1.54
N ASN A 143 7.64 2.20 1.80
CA ASN A 143 6.23 1.81 1.64
C ASN A 143 5.45 2.70 0.65
N ILE A 144 6.15 3.55 -0.13
CA ILE A 144 5.50 4.52 -1.01
C ILE A 144 4.67 3.82 -2.09
N GLY A 145 5.24 2.83 -2.75
CA GLY A 145 4.63 2.24 -3.93
C GLY A 145 3.26 1.66 -3.67
N ARG A 146 3.15 0.77 -2.73
CA ARG A 146 1.85 0.12 -2.45
C ARG A 146 0.85 1.06 -1.82
N ASN A 147 1.27 1.85 -0.85
CA ASN A 147 0.35 2.67 -0.08
C ASN A 147 -0.01 3.95 -0.82
N TYR A 148 0.99 4.76 -1.19
CA TYR A 148 0.74 6.05 -1.83
C TYR A 148 0.31 5.92 -3.29
N CYS A 149 0.83 4.94 -4.05
CA CYS A 149 0.39 4.75 -5.43
C CYS A 149 -1.05 4.23 -5.51
N ALA A 150 -1.47 3.32 -4.61
CA ALA A 150 -2.86 2.88 -4.56
C ALA A 150 -3.79 4.03 -4.15
N ALA A 151 -3.39 4.84 -3.17
CA ALA A 151 -4.13 6.02 -2.73
C ALA A 151 -4.20 7.08 -3.86
N TYR A 152 -3.07 7.38 -4.50
CA TYR A 152 -2.99 8.36 -5.59
C TYR A 152 -3.87 7.93 -6.79
N HIS A 153 -3.79 6.66 -7.19
CA HIS A 153 -4.63 6.11 -8.25
C HIS A 153 -6.12 6.26 -7.93
N SER A 154 -6.51 5.96 -6.68
CA SER A 154 -7.91 6.10 -6.24
C SER A 154 -8.37 7.55 -6.23
N LEU A 155 -7.53 8.48 -5.77
CA LEU A 155 -7.86 9.88 -5.62
C LEU A 155 -7.79 10.64 -6.95
N LYS A 156 -6.66 10.53 -7.66
CA LYS A 156 -6.38 11.32 -8.86
C LYS A 156 -6.94 10.69 -10.13
N VAL A 157 -6.58 9.41 -10.38
CA VAL A 157 -6.95 8.75 -11.65
C VAL A 157 -8.44 8.40 -11.69
N ILE A 158 -8.98 7.83 -10.60
CA ILE A 158 -10.38 7.42 -10.53
C ILE A 158 -11.28 8.55 -10.05
N GLY A 159 -10.91 9.17 -8.92
CA GLY A 159 -11.73 10.17 -8.22
C GLY A 159 -11.69 11.54 -8.84
N ASN A 160 -10.60 11.93 -9.49
CA ASN A 160 -10.30 13.30 -9.93
C ASN A 160 -10.50 14.33 -8.81
N VAL A 161 -9.98 14.00 -7.62
CA VAL A 161 -10.17 14.76 -6.37
C VAL A 161 -9.49 16.13 -6.43
N GLY A 162 -10.15 17.14 -5.91
CA GLY A 162 -9.67 18.49 -5.79
C GLY A 162 -10.23 19.24 -4.55
N PRO A 163 -10.01 20.56 -4.44
CA PRO A 163 -10.31 21.35 -3.23
C PRO A 163 -11.78 21.37 -2.79
N ASN A 164 -12.70 21.12 -3.72
CA ASN A 164 -14.14 21.14 -3.46
C ASN A 164 -14.71 19.76 -3.07
N ASP A 165 -13.86 18.77 -2.92
CA ASP A 165 -14.27 17.41 -2.64
C ASP A 165 -14.25 17.07 -1.15
N LEU A 166 -15.14 16.15 -0.78
CA LEU A 166 -15.11 15.45 0.50
C LEU A 166 -14.82 13.97 0.26
N VAL A 167 -13.73 13.49 0.82
CA VAL A 167 -13.31 12.09 0.74
C VAL A 167 -13.61 11.38 2.04
N LEU A 168 -14.37 10.28 1.99
CA LEU A 168 -14.52 9.34 3.11
C LEU A 168 -13.57 8.17 2.89
N VAL A 169 -12.70 7.90 3.86
CA VAL A 169 -11.71 6.81 3.80
C VAL A 169 -12.03 5.76 4.84
N THR A 170 -12.23 4.50 4.48
CA THR A 170 -12.31 3.38 5.45
C THR A 170 -10.96 2.74 5.68
N GLY A 171 -10.73 2.18 6.88
CA GLY A 171 -9.42 1.64 7.23
C GLY A 171 -8.33 2.72 7.30
N ALA A 172 -8.70 3.94 7.67
CA ALA A 172 -7.85 5.12 7.63
C ALA A 172 -6.59 5.05 8.51
N SER A 173 -6.50 4.13 9.46
CA SER A 173 -5.31 3.89 10.29
C SER A 173 -4.31 2.88 9.71
N GLY A 174 -4.61 2.26 8.56
CA GLY A 174 -3.70 1.37 7.85
C GLY A 174 -2.87 2.13 6.79
N GLY A 175 -1.87 1.46 6.18
CA GLY A 175 -0.95 2.10 5.24
C GLY A 175 -1.62 2.84 4.08
N VAL A 176 -2.48 2.16 3.31
CA VAL A 176 -3.23 2.80 2.19
C VAL A 176 -4.18 3.88 2.70
N GLY A 177 -4.86 3.64 3.83
CA GLY A 177 -5.81 4.60 4.40
C GLY A 177 -5.12 5.90 4.83
N MET A 178 -3.99 5.80 5.52
CA MET A 178 -3.15 6.95 5.91
C MET A 178 -2.66 7.73 4.68
N ALA A 179 -2.11 7.03 3.69
CA ALA A 179 -1.67 7.63 2.44
C ALA A 179 -2.82 8.35 1.71
N THR A 180 -4.04 7.77 1.74
CA THR A 180 -5.23 8.39 1.18
C THR A 180 -5.59 9.68 1.89
N VAL A 181 -5.54 9.70 3.24
CA VAL A 181 -5.80 10.91 4.03
C VAL A 181 -4.79 12.00 3.67
N GLU A 182 -3.49 11.72 3.74
CA GLU A 182 -2.44 12.69 3.43
C GLU A 182 -2.53 13.25 2.01
N LEU A 183 -2.69 12.38 1.01
CA LEU A 183 -2.78 12.81 -0.38
C LEU A 183 -4.06 13.61 -0.66
N ALA A 184 -5.22 13.20 -0.13
CA ALA A 184 -6.45 13.95 -0.29
C ALA A 184 -6.34 15.36 0.33
N LYS A 185 -5.69 15.48 1.49
CA LYS A 185 -5.38 16.78 2.12
C LYS A 185 -4.39 17.59 1.27
N ALA A 186 -3.35 16.97 0.71
CA ALA A 186 -2.39 17.62 -0.18
C ALA A 186 -3.06 18.15 -1.47
N MET A 187 -4.10 17.47 -1.96
CA MET A 187 -4.94 17.87 -3.09
C MET A 187 -5.99 18.95 -2.72
N GLY A 188 -6.08 19.35 -1.43
CA GLY A 188 -6.98 20.37 -0.93
C GLY A 188 -8.36 19.88 -0.49
N ALA A 189 -8.65 18.59 -0.58
CA ALA A 189 -9.94 18.03 -0.20
C ALA A 189 -10.17 18.03 1.32
N LYS A 190 -11.44 17.95 1.73
CA LYS A 190 -11.82 17.61 3.09
C LYS A 190 -11.86 16.08 3.27
N VAL A 191 -11.52 15.60 4.47
CA VAL A 191 -11.38 14.16 4.71
C VAL A 191 -12.09 13.72 5.98
N ILE A 192 -12.98 12.71 5.85
CA ILE A 192 -13.51 11.94 6.97
C ILE A 192 -12.76 10.61 7.00
N ALA A 193 -12.07 10.35 8.11
CA ALA A 193 -11.33 9.11 8.33
C ALA A 193 -12.16 8.11 9.15
N GLY A 194 -12.55 7.00 8.52
CA GLY A 194 -13.20 5.87 9.18
C GLY A 194 -12.17 4.90 9.75
N VAL A 195 -12.22 4.64 11.04
CA VAL A 195 -11.37 3.68 11.76
C VAL A 195 -12.19 2.59 12.44
N SER A 196 -11.57 1.43 12.74
CA SER A 196 -12.32 0.36 13.42
C SER A 196 -12.68 0.71 14.84
N THR A 197 -11.85 1.47 15.56
CA THR A 197 -12.06 1.94 16.93
C THR A 197 -11.38 3.31 17.10
N LEU A 198 -11.92 4.16 17.97
CA LEU A 198 -11.42 5.53 18.18
C LEU A 198 -9.96 5.59 18.66
N ASN A 199 -9.49 4.57 19.37
CA ASN A 199 -8.08 4.50 19.81
C ASN A 199 -7.09 4.37 18.64
N LYS A 200 -7.56 4.09 17.41
CA LYS A 200 -6.76 4.11 16.17
C LYS A 200 -6.86 5.45 15.42
N GLY A 201 -7.55 6.41 15.98
CA GLY A 201 -7.85 7.69 15.32
C GLY A 201 -6.73 8.73 15.36
N SER A 202 -5.74 8.57 16.24
CA SER A 202 -4.63 9.54 16.38
C SER A 202 -3.82 9.69 15.09
N LEU A 203 -3.52 8.58 14.40
CA LEU A 203 -2.74 8.59 13.17
C LEU A 203 -3.45 9.37 12.05
N PRO A 204 -4.71 9.08 11.67
CA PRO A 204 -5.42 9.86 10.66
C PRO A 204 -5.57 11.34 11.01
N LEU A 205 -5.75 11.69 12.29
CA LEU A 205 -5.77 13.10 12.74
C LEU A 205 -4.42 13.78 12.46
N THR A 206 -3.31 13.12 12.82
CA THR A 206 -1.96 13.63 12.54
C THR A 206 -1.71 13.77 11.03
N ALA A 207 -2.31 12.90 10.21
CA ALA A 207 -2.26 12.96 8.74
C ALA A 207 -3.14 14.08 8.16
N GLY A 208 -3.90 14.81 8.99
CA GLY A 208 -4.70 15.97 8.59
C GLY A 208 -6.17 15.69 8.34
N ALA A 209 -6.72 14.53 8.73
CA ALA A 209 -8.15 14.27 8.61
C ALA A 209 -8.96 15.33 9.35
N ASP A 210 -10.03 15.86 8.71
CA ASP A 210 -10.91 16.87 9.30
C ASP A 210 -11.84 16.25 10.35
N LYS A 211 -12.19 14.97 10.19
CA LYS A 211 -12.99 14.18 11.15
C LYS A 211 -12.49 12.75 11.23
N VAL A 212 -12.57 12.16 12.41
CA VAL A 212 -12.32 10.73 12.63
C VAL A 212 -13.55 10.09 13.26
N LEU A 213 -14.04 9.01 12.65
CA LEU A 213 -15.24 8.29 13.07
C LEU A 213 -14.95 6.80 13.18
N ALA A 214 -15.51 6.13 14.19
CA ALA A 214 -15.36 4.69 14.37
C ALA A 214 -16.54 3.91 13.77
N TYR A 215 -16.23 2.99 12.83
CA TYR A 215 -17.28 2.14 12.24
C TYR A 215 -17.53 0.85 13.04
N GLY A 216 -16.63 0.45 13.95
CA GLY A 216 -16.78 -0.79 14.74
C GLY A 216 -16.72 -2.06 13.89
N ARG A 217 -17.07 -3.20 14.51
CA ARG A 217 -17.20 -4.51 13.83
C ARG A 217 -18.64 -5.03 13.84
N ASP A 218 -19.52 -4.45 14.68
CA ASP A 218 -20.92 -4.85 14.82
C ASP A 218 -21.80 -3.99 13.89
N ARG A 219 -22.77 -4.62 13.23
CA ARG A 219 -23.76 -3.95 12.37
C ARG A 219 -24.59 -2.88 13.09
N LYS A 220 -24.79 -2.98 14.39
CA LYS A 220 -25.46 -1.91 15.19
C LYS A 220 -24.61 -0.63 15.19
N VAL A 221 -23.29 -0.77 15.29
CA VAL A 221 -22.35 0.37 15.23
C VAL A 221 -22.30 0.96 13.82
N HIS A 222 -22.45 0.15 12.77
CA HIS A 222 -22.50 0.65 11.38
C HIS A 222 -23.67 1.62 11.17
N LYS A 223 -24.82 1.41 11.82
CA LYS A 223 -25.96 2.34 11.75
C LYS A 223 -25.61 3.69 12.38
N GLN A 224 -24.93 3.67 13.54
CA GLN A 224 -24.49 4.91 14.18
C GLN A 224 -23.41 5.60 13.33
N PHE A 225 -22.43 4.86 12.85
CA PHE A 225 -21.40 5.38 11.94
C PHE A 225 -22.01 6.09 10.72
N LYS A 226 -23.05 5.52 10.10
CA LYS A 226 -23.78 6.16 9.00
C LYS A 226 -24.35 7.53 9.39
N LEU A 227 -24.95 7.64 10.59
CA LEU A 227 -25.51 8.90 11.10
C LEU A 227 -24.40 9.92 11.37
N ASP A 228 -23.29 9.47 11.96
CA ASP A 228 -22.12 10.29 12.26
C ASP A 228 -21.46 10.81 10.98
N VAL A 229 -21.33 9.97 9.95
CA VAL A 229 -20.84 10.39 8.63
C VAL A 229 -21.74 11.45 8.03
N LYS A 230 -23.07 11.26 8.09
CA LYS A 230 -24.03 12.25 7.56
C LYS A 230 -23.91 13.60 8.29
N ALA A 231 -23.77 13.58 9.62
CA ALA A 231 -23.55 14.78 10.41
C ALA A 231 -22.22 15.47 10.06
N ALA A 232 -21.13 14.71 9.98
CA ALA A 232 -19.83 15.22 9.60
C ALA A 232 -19.80 15.79 8.17
N CYS A 233 -20.45 15.15 7.21
CA CYS A 233 -20.60 15.69 5.85
C CYS A 233 -21.28 17.06 5.87
N LYS A 234 -22.41 17.20 6.62
CA LYS A 234 -23.12 18.48 6.74
C LYS A 234 -22.24 19.56 7.38
N GLU A 235 -21.56 19.24 8.46
CA GLU A 235 -20.63 20.15 9.17
C GLU A 235 -19.49 20.62 8.27
N LEU A 236 -18.97 19.73 7.42
CA LEU A 236 -17.91 20.03 6.46
C LEU A 236 -18.41 20.71 5.16
N GLY A 237 -19.70 21.06 5.06
CA GLY A 237 -20.27 21.75 3.91
C GLY A 237 -20.70 20.85 2.74
N HIS A 238 -20.81 19.53 2.98
CA HIS A 238 -21.23 18.53 1.99
C HIS A 238 -22.50 17.79 2.42
N PRO A 239 -23.66 18.47 2.52
CA PRO A 239 -24.88 17.90 3.08
C PRO A 239 -25.45 16.69 2.33
N GLN A 240 -25.04 16.52 1.06
CA GLN A 240 -25.48 15.40 0.21
C GLN A 240 -24.65 14.12 0.40
N GLY A 241 -23.49 14.20 1.05
CA GLY A 241 -22.57 13.08 1.28
C GLY A 241 -21.16 13.33 0.76
N ALA A 242 -20.32 12.31 0.79
CA ALA A 242 -18.96 12.35 0.26
C ALA A 242 -18.97 12.30 -1.28
N SER A 243 -18.07 13.04 -1.93
CA SER A 243 -17.88 12.98 -3.38
C SER A 243 -17.13 11.71 -3.81
N LEU A 244 -16.20 11.26 -2.98
CA LEU A 244 -15.49 9.99 -3.15
C LEU A 244 -15.45 9.22 -1.83
N ILE A 245 -15.68 7.90 -1.91
CA ILE A 245 -15.38 6.97 -0.82
C ILE A 245 -14.25 6.07 -1.27
N VAL A 246 -13.14 6.02 -0.52
CA VAL A 246 -12.05 5.07 -0.73
C VAL A 246 -12.22 3.95 0.28
N ASP A 247 -12.64 2.78 -0.21
CA ASP A 247 -12.98 1.64 0.63
C ASP A 247 -11.92 0.55 0.59
N VAL A 248 -11.24 0.35 1.72
CA VAL A 248 -10.25 -0.70 1.96
C VAL A 248 -10.83 -1.89 2.72
N ILE A 249 -11.98 -1.69 3.38
CA ILE A 249 -12.56 -2.63 4.35
C ILE A 249 -13.61 -3.52 3.73
N HIS A 250 -14.57 -2.95 3.01
CA HIS A 250 -15.75 -3.62 2.45
C HIS A 250 -16.61 -4.31 3.54
N GLY A 251 -16.91 -5.60 3.40
CA GLY A 251 -17.72 -6.36 4.34
C GLY A 251 -19.15 -5.83 4.47
N ASP A 252 -19.76 -6.05 5.64
CA ASP A 252 -21.11 -5.55 5.92
C ASP A 252 -21.18 -4.02 6.02
N LEU A 253 -20.07 -3.35 6.40
CA LEU A 253 -19.95 -1.90 6.47
C LEU A 253 -20.34 -1.23 5.14
N PHE A 254 -19.98 -1.83 4.02
CA PHE A 254 -20.25 -1.31 2.68
C PHE A 254 -21.74 -1.04 2.48
N GLN A 255 -22.59 -2.06 2.69
CA GLN A 255 -24.05 -1.93 2.54
C GLN A 255 -24.71 -1.17 3.67
N ASP A 256 -24.24 -1.35 4.90
CA ASP A 256 -24.88 -0.76 6.08
C ASP A 256 -24.67 0.76 6.16
N ALA A 257 -23.54 1.26 5.65
CA ALA A 257 -23.17 2.66 5.78
C ALA A 257 -22.68 3.33 4.51
N LEU A 258 -21.71 2.73 3.76
CA LEU A 258 -20.98 3.48 2.73
C LEU A 258 -21.84 3.89 1.53
N VAL A 259 -22.63 2.96 0.97
CA VAL A 259 -23.51 3.26 -0.20
C VAL A 259 -24.48 4.41 0.13
N SER A 260 -24.93 4.53 1.38
CA SER A 260 -25.80 5.63 1.78
C SER A 260 -25.08 6.95 2.02
N SER A 261 -23.76 6.91 2.24
CA SER A 261 -22.92 8.07 2.59
C SER A 261 -22.34 8.79 1.37
N ILE A 262 -22.44 8.19 0.18
CA ILE A 262 -22.03 8.85 -1.07
C ILE A 262 -23.05 9.89 -1.51
N GLN A 263 -22.60 11.01 -2.08
CA GLN A 263 -23.47 12.00 -2.71
C GLN A 263 -24.00 11.51 -4.06
N PRO A 264 -25.04 12.15 -4.65
CA PRO A 264 -25.42 11.90 -6.05
C PRO A 264 -24.24 12.09 -7.01
N LEU A 265 -24.13 11.22 -8.02
CA LEU A 265 -23.03 11.16 -9.00
C LEU A 265 -21.64 10.89 -8.39
N GLY A 266 -21.56 10.60 -7.09
CA GLY A 266 -20.31 10.29 -6.41
C GLY A 266 -19.77 8.90 -6.75
N LYS A 267 -18.51 8.64 -6.38
CA LYS A 267 -17.82 7.37 -6.68
C LYS A 267 -17.42 6.64 -5.40
N ILE A 268 -17.59 5.32 -5.39
CA ILE A 268 -17.03 4.45 -4.36
C ILE A 268 -15.90 3.65 -4.99
N CYS A 269 -14.68 3.90 -4.56
CA CYS A 269 -13.47 3.25 -5.06
C CYS A 269 -13.13 2.05 -4.18
N LEU A 270 -13.22 0.84 -4.73
CA LEU A 270 -12.87 -0.40 -4.04
C LEU A 270 -11.37 -0.66 -4.18
N VAL A 271 -10.66 -0.64 -3.05
CA VAL A 271 -9.22 -0.87 -2.98
C VAL A 271 -8.88 -2.20 -2.31
N GLY A 272 -9.71 -2.66 -1.38
CA GLY A 272 -9.47 -3.88 -0.64
C GLY A 272 -10.72 -4.48 0.00
N PHE A 273 -10.54 -5.64 0.63
CA PHE A 273 -11.61 -6.45 1.21
C PHE A 273 -11.18 -7.03 2.57
N VAL A 274 -10.62 -6.20 3.44
CA VAL A 274 -10.08 -6.65 4.75
C VAL A 274 -11.15 -7.33 5.62
N ALA A 275 -12.41 -6.88 5.53
CA ALA A 275 -13.54 -7.50 6.22
C ALA A 275 -14.29 -8.55 5.35
N GLY A 276 -13.65 -9.00 4.26
CA GLY A 276 -14.23 -9.96 3.32
C GLY A 276 -15.15 -9.32 2.27
N GLN A 277 -15.48 -10.10 1.24
CA GLN A 277 -16.37 -9.69 0.15
C GLN A 277 -17.82 -9.94 0.52
N LYS A 278 -18.71 -9.00 0.21
CA LYS A 278 -20.17 -9.12 0.38
C LYS A 278 -20.88 -8.68 -0.89
N PRO A 279 -22.08 -9.24 -1.18
CA PRO A 279 -22.88 -8.80 -2.31
C PRO A 279 -23.27 -7.32 -2.22
N ILE A 280 -23.34 -6.66 -3.35
CA ILE A 280 -23.73 -5.25 -3.46
C ILE A 280 -25.20 -5.17 -3.87
N LYS A 281 -26.00 -4.40 -3.12
CA LYS A 281 -27.40 -4.11 -3.45
C LYS A 281 -27.48 -2.84 -4.30
N PRO A 282 -27.95 -2.90 -5.56
CA PRO A 282 -27.81 -1.76 -6.48
C PRO A 282 -28.86 -0.65 -6.28
N GLY A 283 -29.92 -0.85 -5.51
CA GLY A 283 -31.02 0.11 -5.45
C GLY A 283 -30.65 1.53 -5.03
N LEU A 284 -29.77 1.71 -4.02
CA LEU A 284 -29.31 3.04 -3.61
C LEU A 284 -28.35 3.64 -4.64
N LEU A 285 -27.58 2.83 -5.36
CA LEU A 285 -26.70 3.32 -6.42
C LEU A 285 -27.54 3.93 -7.56
N LEU A 286 -28.62 3.25 -7.94
CA LEU A 286 -29.54 3.76 -8.96
C LEU A 286 -30.13 5.11 -8.55
N ILE A 287 -30.65 5.22 -7.32
CA ILE A 287 -31.31 6.45 -6.82
C ILE A 287 -30.30 7.62 -6.76
N LYS A 288 -29.05 7.34 -6.47
CA LYS A 288 -27.98 8.35 -6.36
C LYS A 288 -27.20 8.55 -7.65
N GLU A 289 -27.46 7.79 -8.70
CA GLU A 289 -26.65 7.76 -9.92
C GLU A 289 -25.15 7.58 -9.62
N ALA A 290 -24.84 6.86 -8.52
CA ALA A 290 -23.49 6.70 -8.01
C ALA A 290 -22.79 5.53 -8.70
N SER A 291 -21.46 5.58 -8.76
CA SER A 291 -20.63 4.56 -9.37
C SER A 291 -19.81 3.79 -8.34
N ILE A 292 -19.61 2.49 -8.58
CA ILE A 292 -18.61 1.68 -7.87
C ILE A 292 -17.51 1.34 -8.86
N VAL A 293 -16.26 1.63 -8.50
CA VAL A 293 -15.10 1.45 -9.39
C VAL A 293 -14.01 0.68 -8.62
N GLY A 294 -13.45 -0.36 -9.25
CA GLY A 294 -12.27 -1.04 -8.70
C GLY A 294 -10.99 -0.25 -8.92
N SER A 295 -10.12 -0.22 -7.93
CA SER A 295 -8.79 0.41 -8.01
C SER A 295 -7.69 -0.64 -7.97
N LEU A 296 -7.17 -1.03 -9.13
CA LEU A 296 -6.06 -1.96 -9.27
C LEU A 296 -4.84 -1.24 -9.86
N TRP A 297 -4.21 -0.37 -9.05
CA TRP A 297 -3.13 0.51 -9.48
C TRP A 297 -1.94 -0.24 -10.12
N GLY A 298 -1.57 -1.41 -9.61
CA GLY A 298 -0.42 -2.16 -10.12
C GLY A 298 -0.60 -2.64 -11.56
N ARG A 299 -1.82 -3.03 -11.96
CA ARG A 299 -2.14 -3.30 -13.36
C ARG A 299 -2.10 -2.02 -14.18
N TRP A 300 -2.78 -0.97 -13.72
CA TRP A 300 -2.81 0.31 -14.39
C TRP A 300 -1.41 0.88 -14.61
N ALA A 301 -0.52 0.81 -13.62
CA ALA A 301 0.85 1.29 -13.70
C ALA A 301 1.69 0.56 -14.77
N ARG A 302 1.50 -0.76 -14.93
CA ARG A 302 2.17 -1.52 -15.99
C ARG A 302 1.64 -1.19 -17.39
N GLU A 303 0.35 -0.93 -17.51
CA GLU A 303 -0.31 -0.57 -18.77
C GLU A 303 -0.08 0.90 -19.16
N ASN A 304 0.26 1.77 -18.19
CA ASN A 304 0.45 3.22 -18.36
C ASN A 304 1.76 3.69 -17.69
N PRO A 305 2.94 3.22 -18.15
CA PRO A 305 4.21 3.45 -17.45
C PRO A 305 4.64 4.93 -17.43
N VAL A 306 4.31 5.71 -18.46
CA VAL A 306 4.64 7.15 -18.53
C VAL A 306 3.82 7.93 -17.50
N GLU A 307 2.52 7.71 -17.47
CA GLU A 307 1.60 8.34 -16.52
C GLU A 307 1.93 7.93 -15.09
N PHE A 308 2.33 6.66 -14.90
CA PHE A 308 2.75 6.20 -13.59
C PHE A 308 4.03 6.91 -13.12
N ARG A 309 5.02 7.11 -13.99
CA ARG A 309 6.22 7.89 -13.67
C ARG A 309 5.88 9.33 -13.30
N ASN A 310 4.93 9.96 -14.00
CA ASN A 310 4.43 11.30 -13.66
C ASN A 310 3.75 11.31 -12.29
N ASN A 311 2.94 10.29 -11.97
CA ASN A 311 2.30 10.15 -10.67
C ASN A 311 3.33 10.02 -9.53
N MET A 312 4.40 9.24 -9.75
CA MET A 312 5.50 9.12 -8.78
C MET A 312 6.20 10.46 -8.55
N ASN A 313 6.45 11.22 -9.62
CA ASN A 313 7.06 12.55 -9.53
C ASN A 313 6.18 13.53 -8.74
N GLU A 314 4.85 13.49 -8.92
CA GLU A 314 3.92 14.30 -8.11
C GLU A 314 3.94 13.88 -6.64
N ILE A 315 3.94 12.57 -6.34
CA ILE A 315 4.03 12.05 -4.97
C ILE A 315 5.33 12.54 -4.31
N PHE A 316 6.47 12.41 -4.99
CA PHE A 316 7.74 12.95 -4.49
C PHE A 316 7.74 14.48 -4.37
N GLY A 317 7.04 15.18 -5.27
CA GLY A 317 6.81 16.62 -5.16
C GLY A 317 6.09 17.00 -3.87
N TYR A 318 4.99 16.33 -3.54
CA TYR A 318 4.27 16.54 -2.27
C TYR A 318 5.13 16.24 -1.04
N MET A 319 6.00 15.21 -1.11
CA MET A 319 6.96 14.92 -0.05
C MET A 319 7.99 16.03 0.12
N LYS A 320 8.59 16.49 -0.99
CA LYS A 320 9.58 17.55 -1.01
C LYS A 320 9.02 18.87 -0.44
N GLU A 321 7.75 19.14 -0.72
CA GLU A 321 7.02 20.30 -0.20
C GLU A 321 6.54 20.12 1.25
N GLY A 322 6.73 18.94 1.84
CA GLY A 322 6.25 18.60 3.18
C GLY A 322 4.73 18.48 3.33
N LYS A 323 4.00 18.41 2.20
CA LYS A 323 2.53 18.24 2.19
C LYS A 323 2.11 16.83 2.59
N ILE A 324 2.93 15.82 2.29
CA ILE A 324 2.79 14.46 2.79
C ILE A 324 4.08 14.06 3.50
N LYS A 325 3.95 13.22 4.53
CA LYS A 325 5.07 12.82 5.39
C LYS A 325 5.07 11.32 5.61
N PRO A 326 5.42 10.53 4.58
CA PRO A 326 5.52 9.09 4.73
C PRO A 326 6.48 8.74 5.86
N ARG A 327 6.15 7.70 6.61
CA ARG A 327 6.94 7.28 7.77
C ARG A 327 6.93 5.76 7.89
N ALA A 328 7.95 5.23 8.54
CA ALA A 328 7.98 3.88 9.03
C ALA A 328 7.50 3.91 10.49
N ASP A 329 6.26 3.46 10.73
CA ASP A 329 5.67 3.46 12.08
C ASP A 329 6.21 2.31 12.93
N THR A 330 6.59 1.20 12.28
CA THR A 330 7.21 0.04 12.94
C THR A 330 8.35 -0.48 12.08
N ILE A 331 9.56 -0.59 12.66
CA ILE A 331 10.74 -1.10 11.99
C ILE A 331 11.21 -2.37 12.71
N PHE A 332 11.38 -3.45 11.95
CA PHE A 332 12.01 -4.68 12.41
C PHE A 332 13.35 -4.87 11.71
N SER A 333 14.30 -5.58 12.35
CA SER A 333 15.49 -6.09 11.65
C SER A 333 15.12 -7.28 10.75
N LEU A 334 15.98 -7.58 9.77
CA LEU A 334 15.83 -8.75 8.92
C LEU A 334 15.71 -10.03 9.75
N ASP A 335 16.46 -10.17 10.86
CA ASP A 335 16.38 -11.33 11.76
C ASP A 335 15.02 -11.45 12.46
N ASN A 336 14.28 -10.37 12.58
CA ASN A 336 12.94 -10.32 13.18
C ASN A 336 11.80 -10.21 12.16
N TYR A 337 12.06 -10.51 10.89
CA TYR A 337 11.09 -10.37 9.80
C TYR A 337 9.75 -11.03 10.11
N ILE A 338 9.77 -12.18 10.78
CA ILE A 338 8.55 -12.93 11.07
C ILE A 338 7.55 -12.14 11.94
N LYS A 339 8.04 -11.29 12.86
CA LYS A 339 7.19 -10.44 13.69
C LYS A 339 6.41 -9.42 12.87
N ALA A 340 6.97 -8.95 11.74
CA ALA A 340 6.28 -8.06 10.82
C ALA A 340 5.08 -8.76 10.15
N PHE A 341 5.24 -10.01 9.74
CA PHE A 341 4.15 -10.80 9.16
C PHE A 341 3.09 -11.19 10.20
N GLU A 342 3.50 -11.48 11.44
CA GLU A 342 2.59 -11.77 12.56
C GLU A 342 1.68 -10.57 12.91
N LEU A 343 2.10 -9.32 12.65
CA LEU A 343 1.21 -8.16 12.81
C LEU A 343 -0.02 -8.24 11.89
N PHE A 344 0.16 -8.74 10.66
CA PHE A 344 -0.94 -8.93 9.71
C PHE A 344 -1.78 -10.15 10.05
N GLU A 345 -1.15 -11.26 10.44
CA GLU A 345 -1.82 -12.49 10.88
C GLU A 345 -2.76 -12.23 12.07
N ASN A 346 -2.33 -11.42 13.03
CA ASN A 346 -3.08 -11.08 14.24
C ASN A 346 -3.96 -9.82 14.10
N ASN A 347 -3.99 -9.17 12.94
CA ASN A 347 -4.69 -7.90 12.71
C ASN A 347 -4.32 -6.78 13.72
N SER A 348 -3.07 -6.80 14.23
CA SER A 348 -2.55 -5.87 15.24
C SER A 348 -1.72 -4.71 14.66
N GLY A 349 -1.37 -4.76 13.38
CA GLY A 349 -0.57 -3.72 12.72
C GLY A 349 -1.25 -2.35 12.71
N LYS A 350 -0.44 -1.29 12.84
CA LYS A 350 -0.83 0.12 12.70
C LYS A 350 0.19 0.83 11.84
N GLY A 351 -0.28 1.67 10.92
CA GLY A 351 0.61 2.44 10.04
C GLY A 351 1.43 1.56 9.10
N ASN A 352 2.65 1.98 8.84
CA ASN A 352 3.59 1.37 7.90
C ASN A 352 4.62 0.49 8.60
N THR A 353 4.76 -0.74 8.13
CA THR A 353 5.74 -1.72 8.65
C THR A 353 6.89 -1.87 7.65
N VAL A 354 8.11 -1.78 8.15
CA VAL A 354 9.36 -1.80 7.37
C VAL A 354 10.34 -2.80 7.97
N ILE A 355 11.08 -3.50 7.14
CA ILE A 355 12.23 -4.33 7.52
C ILE A 355 13.52 -3.58 7.17
N SER A 356 14.40 -3.40 8.15
CA SER A 356 15.76 -2.91 7.94
C SER A 356 16.71 -4.08 7.67
N MET A 357 17.49 -3.98 6.59
CA MET A 357 18.50 -4.98 6.25
C MET A 357 19.76 -4.87 7.11
N ASN A 358 20.06 -3.70 7.68
CA ASN A 358 21.24 -3.46 8.50
C ASN A 358 20.92 -3.53 9.99
N ALA A 359 21.47 -4.52 10.69
CA ALA A 359 21.33 -4.68 12.15
C ALA A 359 21.94 -3.50 12.96
N SER A 360 22.90 -2.75 12.39
CA SER A 360 23.64 -1.70 13.09
C SER A 360 22.94 -0.33 13.17
N GLN A 361 21.82 -0.12 12.46
CA GLN A 361 21.13 1.18 12.46
C GLN A 361 20.02 1.31 13.52
N HIS A 362 19.67 0.25 14.26
CA HIS A 362 18.60 0.29 15.27
C HIS A 362 19.01 0.96 16.60
N SER A 363 20.27 1.28 16.83
CA SER A 363 20.73 1.87 18.09
C SER A 363 20.70 3.42 18.14
N LYS A 364 20.17 4.08 17.11
CA LYS A 364 20.19 5.56 16.98
C LYS A 364 18.84 6.21 16.59
N LEU A 365 17.73 5.48 16.73
CA LEU A 365 16.37 6.04 16.53
C LEU A 365 15.59 6.04 17.83
#